data_a4258910e3b57a72983a22afd8ad219f
#
_entry.id   a4258910e3b57a72983a22afd8ad219f
#
_cell.length_a   1.000
_cell.length_b   1.000
_cell.length_c   1.000
_cell.angle_alpha   90.00
_cell.angle_beta   90.00
_cell.angle_gamma   90.00
#
_symmetry.space_group_name_H-M   'P 1'
#
loop_
_entity.id
_entity.type
_entity.pdbx_description
1 polymer ?
#
loop_
_entity_poly.entity_id
_entity_poly.type
_entity_poly.pdbx_seq_one_letter_code
_entity_poly.pdbx_strand_id
1 'polypeptide(L)'
;KEGCNEGDCGACSVLVIDRVSTKPRSINSCLVRLGQMMGKNIITIEGIGNTKNLNPIQKSFVRNNASQCGFCTPGFVISASTLLYSQKEINEELIHDTLSGNLCRCTGYTPIIESLKKIKNTRLLPPKFIEVGMTEKVQIGKAIYFHPKSLNELLKLLKKIKRFKFLSGGTDLNLEREVYTTSSRHLICINNIKELSEINFTKNTLKVGSTVSIEKFLEITDKKLPQIREILKRFGSPLIRNQATI
;
A
#
# COMPACT_ATOMS: atom_id res chain seq x y z
N LYS A 1 1.62 8.73 -11.94
CA LYS A 1 0.55 8.99 -12.93
C LYS A 1 -0.82 8.81 -12.26
N GLU A 2 -1.83 9.48 -12.77
CA GLU A 2 -3.21 9.36 -12.33
C GLU A 2 -4.05 8.86 -13.51
N GLY A 3 -4.85 7.81 -13.28
CA GLY A 3 -5.77 7.25 -14.26
C GLY A 3 -7.21 7.37 -13.77
N CYS A 4 -7.66 6.47 -12.89
CA CYS A 4 -9.03 6.49 -12.36
C CYS A 4 -9.22 7.43 -11.16
N ASN A 5 -8.19 7.67 -10.36
CA ASN A 5 -8.20 8.43 -9.10
C ASN A 5 -9.12 7.85 -8.00
N GLU A 6 -9.38 6.54 -8.06
CA GLU A 6 -10.27 5.83 -7.11
C GLU A 6 -9.74 4.44 -6.70
N GLY A 7 -8.47 4.14 -7.04
CA GLY A 7 -7.78 2.93 -6.58
C GLY A 7 -7.93 1.70 -7.47
N ASP A 8 -8.61 1.77 -8.61
CA ASP A 8 -8.91 0.61 -9.45
C ASP A 8 -7.84 0.28 -10.49
N CYS A 9 -7.26 1.31 -11.14
CA CYS A 9 -6.41 1.08 -12.32
C CYS A 9 -4.94 0.80 -12.04
N GLY A 10 -4.44 1.11 -10.84
CA GLY A 10 -3.05 0.89 -10.45
C GLY A 10 -1.99 1.74 -11.17
N ALA A 11 -2.36 2.68 -12.06
CA ALA A 11 -1.40 3.52 -12.77
C ALA A 11 -0.59 4.42 -11.84
N CYS A 12 -1.13 4.73 -10.67
CA CYS A 12 -0.53 5.55 -9.62
C CYS A 12 0.30 4.76 -8.60
N SER A 13 0.52 3.45 -8.79
CA SER A 13 1.21 2.60 -7.82
C SER A 13 2.58 3.13 -7.43
N VAL A 14 2.89 3.07 -6.14
CA VAL A 14 4.20 3.35 -5.54
C VAL A 14 4.54 2.27 -4.52
N LEU A 15 5.83 2.05 -4.24
CA LEU A 15 6.25 1.24 -3.11
C LEU A 15 6.38 2.12 -1.87
N VAL A 16 5.96 1.58 -0.74
CA VAL A 16 6.11 2.20 0.58
C VAL A 16 6.83 1.26 1.51
N ILE A 17 7.79 1.80 2.25
CA ILE A 17 8.49 1.13 3.35
C ILE A 17 8.29 1.99 4.60
N ASP A 18 7.96 1.38 5.72
CA ASP A 18 7.83 2.07 7.00
C ASP A 18 8.65 1.37 8.11
N ARG A 19 8.69 2.00 9.29
CA ARG A 19 9.43 1.47 10.44
C ARG A 19 8.89 0.12 10.95
N VAL A 20 7.59 -0.13 10.76
CA VAL A 20 6.92 -1.33 11.27
C VAL A 20 7.11 -2.49 10.32
N SER A 21 7.09 -2.21 9.01
CA SER A 21 7.31 -3.21 7.98
C SER A 21 8.48 -2.76 7.10
N THR A 22 9.62 -3.43 7.25
CA THR A 22 10.78 -3.23 6.39
C THR A 22 10.59 -3.83 4.99
N LYS A 23 9.50 -4.57 4.77
CA LYS A 23 9.15 -5.12 3.45
C LYS A 23 8.44 -4.04 2.62
N PRO A 24 8.91 -3.77 1.39
CA PRO A 24 8.22 -2.86 0.49
C PRO A 24 6.81 -3.36 0.17
N ARG A 25 5.84 -2.46 0.22
CA ARG A 25 4.44 -2.73 -0.14
C ARG A 25 4.02 -1.79 -1.26
N SER A 26 3.35 -2.31 -2.26
CA SER A 26 2.72 -1.48 -3.29
C SER A 26 1.37 -0.94 -2.80
N ILE A 27 1.12 0.34 -3.05
CA ILE A 27 -0.14 1.01 -2.74
C ILE A 27 -0.57 1.93 -3.87
N ASN A 28 -1.84 2.30 -3.89
CA ASN A 28 -2.40 3.32 -4.79
C ASN A 28 -2.15 4.72 -4.22
N SER A 29 -1.23 5.50 -4.82
CA SER A 29 -0.92 6.85 -4.33
C SER A 29 -2.08 7.84 -4.49
N CYS A 30 -3.02 7.62 -5.41
CA CYS A 30 -4.23 8.45 -5.56
C CYS A 30 -5.17 8.39 -4.33
N LEU A 31 -5.09 7.32 -3.54
CA LEU A 31 -5.84 7.14 -2.30
C LEU A 31 -5.04 7.51 -1.04
N VAL A 32 -3.96 8.29 -1.19
CA VAL A 32 -3.07 8.63 -0.09
C VAL A 32 -2.95 10.14 0.08
N ARG A 33 -3.11 10.60 1.29
CA ARG A 33 -2.80 12.00 1.65
C ARG A 33 -1.34 12.12 2.09
N LEU A 34 -0.68 13.21 1.73
CA LEU A 34 0.73 13.44 2.08
C LEU A 34 1.01 13.28 3.57
N GLY A 35 0.10 13.74 4.44
CA GLY A 35 0.24 13.57 5.89
C GLY A 35 0.32 12.11 6.34
N GLN A 36 -0.27 11.16 5.61
CA GLN A 36 -0.15 9.72 5.92
C GLN A 36 1.24 9.16 5.64
N MET A 37 2.03 9.84 4.81
CA MET A 37 3.36 9.40 4.39
C MET A 37 4.48 9.91 5.28
N MET A 38 4.16 10.67 6.33
CA MET A 38 5.16 11.12 7.29
C MET A 38 5.88 9.92 7.93
N GLY A 39 7.21 9.98 7.94
CA GLY A 39 8.06 8.92 8.48
C GLY A 39 8.14 7.65 7.63
N LYS A 40 7.69 7.67 6.37
CA LYS A 40 7.77 6.55 5.43
C LYS A 40 8.70 6.86 4.26
N ASN A 41 9.30 5.84 3.68
CA ASN A 41 10.01 5.96 2.42
C ASN A 41 9.07 5.59 1.27
N ILE A 42 9.04 6.41 0.25
CA ILE A 42 8.24 6.21 -0.96
C ILE A 42 9.20 6.00 -2.12
N ILE A 43 8.98 4.94 -2.90
CA ILE A 43 9.77 4.63 -4.08
C ILE A 43 8.84 4.63 -5.29
N THR A 44 9.10 5.53 -6.20
CA THR A 44 8.42 5.62 -7.49
C THR A 44 9.13 4.76 -8.53
N ILE A 45 8.58 4.70 -9.75
CA ILE A 45 9.19 3.92 -10.84
C ILE A 45 10.62 4.35 -11.15
N GLU A 46 10.95 5.61 -10.96
CA GLU A 46 12.30 6.16 -11.16
C GLU A 46 13.30 5.59 -10.15
N GLY A 47 12.84 5.22 -8.96
CA GLY A 47 13.66 4.58 -7.91
C GLY A 47 13.85 3.07 -8.11
N ILE A 48 13.11 2.44 -9.03
CA ILE A 48 13.23 0.99 -9.30
C ILE A 48 14.36 0.69 -10.29
N GLY A 49 14.60 1.59 -11.24
CA GLY A 49 15.65 1.46 -12.25
C GLY A 49 15.57 2.59 -13.26
N ASN A 50 16.57 2.67 -14.12
CA ASN A 50 16.66 3.69 -15.16
C ASN A 50 17.09 3.09 -16.50
N THR A 51 17.14 3.90 -17.56
CA THR A 51 17.46 3.46 -18.92
C THR A 51 18.82 2.79 -19.06
N LYS A 52 19.80 3.14 -18.22
CA LYS A 52 21.16 2.54 -18.23
C LYS A 52 21.20 1.26 -17.38
N ASN A 53 20.34 1.15 -16.38
CA ASN A 53 20.31 0.03 -15.44
C ASN A 53 18.86 -0.38 -15.12
N LEU A 54 18.24 -1.09 -16.06
CA LEU A 54 16.91 -1.65 -15.88
C LEU A 54 16.93 -2.77 -14.84
N ASN A 55 15.92 -2.81 -13.99
CA ASN A 55 15.72 -3.94 -13.07
C ASN A 55 15.25 -5.21 -13.84
N PRO A 56 15.25 -6.40 -13.22
CA PRO A 56 14.86 -7.64 -13.90
C PRO A 56 13.45 -7.61 -14.51
N ILE A 57 12.48 -6.95 -13.87
CA ILE A 57 11.12 -6.82 -14.39
C ILE A 57 11.12 -5.94 -15.64
N GLN A 58 11.73 -4.77 -15.58
CA GLN A 58 11.83 -3.86 -16.71
C GLN A 58 12.52 -4.53 -17.90
N LYS A 59 13.62 -5.27 -17.66
CA LYS A 59 14.30 -6.07 -18.70
C LYS A 59 13.38 -7.11 -19.29
N SER A 60 12.62 -7.83 -18.48
CA SER A 60 11.69 -8.85 -18.94
C SER A 60 10.54 -8.25 -19.73
N PHE A 61 9.98 -7.12 -19.30
CA PHE A 61 8.93 -6.41 -20.02
C PHE A 61 9.36 -5.97 -21.42
N VAL A 62 10.57 -5.42 -21.55
CA VAL A 62 11.15 -5.05 -22.85
C VAL A 62 11.31 -6.27 -23.74
N ARG A 63 11.92 -7.35 -23.24
CA ARG A 63 12.20 -8.57 -24.01
C ARG A 63 10.95 -9.32 -24.49
N ASN A 64 9.84 -9.17 -23.77
CA ASN A 64 8.60 -9.90 -24.07
C ASN A 64 7.49 -9.00 -24.59
N ASN A 65 7.78 -7.79 -25.02
CA ASN A 65 6.81 -6.83 -25.55
C ASN A 65 5.60 -6.62 -24.59
N ALA A 66 5.87 -6.59 -23.28
CA ALA A 66 4.83 -6.45 -22.26
C ALA A 66 4.32 -5.01 -22.09
N SER A 67 4.71 -4.11 -22.97
CA SER A 67 4.26 -2.71 -22.98
C SER A 67 3.94 -2.29 -24.41
N GLN A 68 2.80 -1.59 -24.61
CA GLN A 68 2.43 -0.96 -25.87
C GLN A 68 2.38 0.56 -25.69
N CYS A 69 1.25 1.16 -25.30
CA CYS A 69 1.19 2.61 -25.09
C CYS A 69 2.02 3.08 -23.89
N GLY A 70 2.39 2.21 -22.93
CA GLY A 70 3.27 2.50 -21.81
C GLY A 70 2.59 3.17 -20.62
N PHE A 71 1.31 3.56 -20.70
CA PHE A 71 0.65 4.29 -19.61
C PHE A 71 0.55 3.47 -18.33
N CYS A 72 0.14 2.21 -18.40
CA CYS A 72 -0.01 1.32 -17.24
C CYS A 72 1.32 0.70 -16.77
N THR A 73 2.35 0.67 -17.63
CA THR A 73 3.60 -0.06 -17.40
C THR A 73 4.30 0.29 -16.08
N PRO A 74 4.42 1.58 -15.66
CA PRO A 74 5.01 1.91 -14.37
C PRO A 74 4.29 1.26 -13.19
N GLY A 75 2.96 1.26 -13.20
CA GLY A 75 2.16 0.63 -12.15
C GLY A 75 2.38 -0.88 -12.06
N PHE A 76 2.37 -1.58 -13.20
CA PHE A 76 2.68 -3.02 -13.25
C PHE A 76 4.10 -3.33 -12.75
N VAL A 77 5.09 -2.55 -13.14
CA VAL A 77 6.48 -2.74 -12.67
C VAL A 77 6.58 -2.54 -11.16
N ILE A 78 5.94 -1.52 -10.61
CA ILE A 78 5.90 -1.27 -9.15
C ILE A 78 5.24 -2.45 -8.42
N SER A 79 4.05 -2.87 -8.83
CA SER A 79 3.33 -3.99 -8.20
C SER A 79 4.15 -5.28 -8.29
N ALA A 80 4.66 -5.61 -9.48
CA ALA A 80 5.48 -6.79 -9.70
C ALA A 80 6.81 -6.78 -8.92
N SER A 81 7.36 -5.59 -8.61
CA SER A 81 8.61 -5.49 -7.82
C SER A 81 8.46 -6.11 -6.43
N THR A 82 7.25 -6.15 -5.86
CA THR A 82 6.99 -6.81 -4.58
C THR A 82 7.27 -8.31 -4.63
N LEU A 83 7.10 -8.96 -5.79
CA LEU A 83 7.44 -10.37 -6.00
C LEU A 83 8.93 -10.63 -5.80
N LEU A 84 9.79 -9.73 -6.32
CA LEU A 84 11.25 -9.88 -6.21
C LEU A 84 11.76 -9.71 -4.79
N TYR A 85 11.04 -8.96 -3.95
CA TYR A 85 11.37 -8.77 -2.53
C TYR A 85 10.72 -9.81 -1.63
N SER A 86 9.80 -10.62 -2.17
CA SER A 86 9.11 -11.69 -1.44
C SER A 86 10.04 -12.90 -1.25
N GLN A 87 9.90 -13.60 -0.12
CA GLN A 87 10.49 -14.91 0.10
C GLN A 87 9.59 -16.05 -0.40
N LYS A 88 8.38 -15.73 -0.89
CA LYS A 88 7.44 -16.72 -1.42
C LYS A 88 7.91 -17.20 -2.79
N GLU A 89 7.58 -18.44 -3.12
CA GLU A 89 7.74 -18.95 -4.48
C GLU A 89 6.82 -18.17 -5.43
N ILE A 90 7.37 -17.71 -6.56
CA ILE A 90 6.61 -16.98 -7.56
C ILE A 90 5.96 -17.99 -8.49
N ASN A 91 4.70 -18.29 -8.23
CA ASN A 91 3.82 -19.08 -9.08
C ASN A 91 2.80 -18.21 -9.81
N GLU A 92 1.99 -18.81 -10.67
CA GLU A 92 1.02 -18.10 -11.49
C GLU A 92 -0.08 -17.43 -10.65
N GLU A 93 -0.59 -18.11 -9.61
CA GLU A 93 -1.58 -17.56 -8.69
C GLU A 93 -1.08 -16.30 -8.01
N LEU A 94 0.17 -16.31 -7.52
CA LEU A 94 0.77 -15.14 -6.87
C LEU A 94 0.99 -13.99 -7.86
N ILE A 95 1.34 -14.29 -9.12
CA ILE A 95 1.46 -13.27 -10.17
C ILE A 95 0.11 -12.60 -10.41
N HIS A 96 -0.96 -13.39 -10.61
CA HIS A 96 -2.30 -12.87 -10.82
C HIS A 96 -2.80 -12.04 -9.64
N ASP A 97 -2.66 -12.51 -8.41
CA ASP A 97 -3.04 -11.73 -7.22
C ASP A 97 -2.27 -10.41 -7.16
N THR A 98 -0.94 -10.46 -7.33
CA THR A 98 -0.09 -9.27 -7.28
C THR A 98 -0.49 -8.20 -8.30
N LEU A 99 -0.93 -8.61 -9.49
CA LEU A 99 -1.31 -7.71 -10.57
C LEU A 99 -2.80 -7.34 -10.59
N SER A 100 -3.63 -7.93 -9.73
CA SER A 100 -5.09 -7.77 -9.76
C SER A 100 -5.58 -6.33 -9.62
N GLY A 101 -4.77 -5.43 -9.05
CA GLY A 101 -5.04 -3.99 -8.94
C GLY A 101 -4.47 -3.15 -10.08
N ASN A 102 -4.03 -3.74 -11.20
CA ASN A 102 -3.45 -3.01 -12.32
C ASN A 102 -4.24 -3.30 -13.60
N LEU A 103 -4.66 -2.25 -14.30
CA LEU A 103 -5.43 -2.38 -15.55
C LEU A 103 -4.57 -2.02 -16.77
N CYS A 104 -4.68 -2.84 -17.82
CA CYS A 104 -4.10 -2.59 -19.13
C CYS A 104 -5.15 -2.77 -20.23
N ARG A 105 -5.30 -1.79 -21.11
CA ARG A 105 -6.25 -1.85 -22.23
C ARG A 105 -5.63 -2.41 -23.50
N CYS A 106 -4.30 -2.36 -23.63
CA CYS A 106 -3.61 -2.60 -24.91
C CYS A 106 -3.13 -4.03 -25.09
N THR A 107 -2.50 -4.64 -24.06
CA THR A 107 -1.71 -5.87 -24.21
C THR A 107 -2.50 -7.17 -24.11
N GLY A 108 -3.72 -7.13 -23.56
CA GLY A 108 -4.48 -8.34 -23.22
C GLY A 108 -3.86 -9.15 -22.07
N TYR A 109 -2.93 -8.55 -21.29
CA TYR A 109 -2.25 -9.09 -20.09
C TYR A 109 -1.26 -10.23 -20.34
N THR A 110 -1.47 -11.10 -21.32
CA THR A 110 -0.63 -12.29 -21.55
C THR A 110 0.87 -11.95 -21.61
N PRO A 111 1.36 -10.97 -22.39
CA PRO A 111 2.79 -10.64 -22.40
C PRO A 111 3.32 -10.17 -21.05
N ILE A 112 2.48 -9.50 -20.23
CA ILE A 112 2.84 -9.05 -18.89
C ILE A 112 3.05 -10.25 -17.96
N ILE A 113 2.08 -11.18 -17.92
CA ILE A 113 2.12 -12.40 -17.11
C ILE A 113 3.31 -13.27 -17.51
N GLU A 114 3.50 -13.53 -18.81
CA GLU A 114 4.63 -14.32 -19.32
C GLU A 114 6.00 -13.70 -18.98
N SER A 115 6.08 -12.36 -18.99
CA SER A 115 7.29 -11.66 -18.55
C SER A 115 7.65 -11.98 -17.10
N LEU A 116 6.65 -12.08 -16.21
CA LEU A 116 6.88 -12.37 -14.80
C LEU A 116 7.16 -13.85 -14.55
N LYS A 117 6.57 -14.77 -15.31
CA LYS A 117 6.92 -16.20 -15.26
C LYS A 117 8.39 -16.46 -15.58
N LYS A 118 8.99 -15.67 -16.46
CA LYS A 118 10.41 -15.81 -16.86
C LYS A 118 11.40 -15.36 -15.79
N ILE A 119 10.96 -14.57 -14.81
CA ILE A 119 11.80 -14.09 -13.71
C ILE A 119 11.49 -14.74 -12.36
N LYS A 120 10.69 -15.81 -12.32
CA LYS A 120 10.23 -16.49 -11.09
C LYS A 120 11.35 -16.88 -10.11
N ASN A 121 12.54 -17.16 -10.61
CA ASN A 121 13.70 -17.53 -9.80
C ASN A 121 14.55 -16.32 -9.37
N THR A 122 14.18 -15.12 -9.77
CA THR A 122 14.93 -13.91 -9.42
C THR A 122 14.49 -13.41 -8.05
N ARG A 123 15.46 -13.04 -7.21
CA ARG A 123 15.24 -12.38 -5.92
C ARG A 123 16.12 -11.16 -5.82
N LEU A 124 15.60 -10.13 -5.19
CA LEU A 124 16.36 -8.92 -4.88
C LEU A 124 16.25 -8.62 -3.39
N LEU A 125 17.27 -7.98 -2.87
CA LEU A 125 17.17 -7.39 -1.53
C LEU A 125 16.23 -6.18 -1.59
N PRO A 126 15.32 -6.05 -0.62
CA PRO A 126 14.47 -4.87 -0.53
C PRO A 126 15.31 -3.61 -0.31
N PRO A 127 14.89 -2.46 -0.83
CA PRO A 127 15.51 -1.19 -0.50
C PRO A 127 15.54 -0.99 1.02
N LYS A 128 16.64 -0.45 1.54
CA LYS A 128 16.77 -0.18 2.99
C LYS A 128 15.85 0.96 3.39
N PHE A 129 15.21 0.82 4.56
CA PHE A 129 14.49 1.92 5.17
C PHE A 129 15.48 3.00 5.58
N ILE A 130 15.22 4.23 5.14
CA ILE A 130 15.97 5.41 5.54
C ILE A 130 15.17 6.11 6.64
N GLU A 131 15.81 6.29 7.80
CA GLU A 131 15.19 6.95 8.95
C GLU A 131 14.81 8.38 8.59
N VAL A 132 13.53 8.70 8.72
CA VAL A 132 12.99 10.04 8.47
C VAL A 132 12.34 10.56 9.74
N GLY A 133 12.60 11.81 10.07
CA GLY A 133 11.98 12.48 11.20
C GLY A 133 10.45 12.54 11.07
N MET A 134 9.76 12.33 12.17
CA MET A 134 8.31 12.51 12.27
C MET A 134 7.99 13.68 13.17
N THR A 135 7.15 14.59 12.68
CA THR A 135 6.58 15.67 13.49
C THR A 135 5.22 15.26 14.07
N GLU A 136 4.92 15.71 15.27
CA GLU A 136 3.62 15.42 15.92
C GLU A 136 2.45 16.12 15.21
N LYS A 137 2.74 17.24 14.53
CA LYS A 137 1.76 18.06 13.82
C LYS A 137 2.38 18.64 12.57
N VAL A 138 1.67 18.56 11.46
CA VAL A 138 2.06 19.22 10.21
C VAL A 138 0.84 19.81 9.51
N GLN A 139 1.01 20.98 8.91
CA GLN A 139 0.00 21.58 8.05
C GLN A 139 0.42 21.43 6.60
N ILE A 140 -0.47 20.90 5.77
CA ILE A 140 -0.28 20.74 4.33
C ILE A 140 -1.50 21.35 3.64
N GLY A 141 -1.31 22.48 2.97
CA GLY A 141 -2.41 23.27 2.43
C GLY A 141 -3.37 23.73 3.56
N LYS A 142 -4.64 23.39 3.43
CA LYS A 142 -5.68 23.71 4.43
C LYS A 142 -5.83 22.61 5.50
N ALA A 143 -5.24 21.44 5.31
CA ALA A 143 -5.36 20.32 6.25
C ALA A 143 -4.26 20.35 7.30
N ILE A 144 -4.62 20.01 8.54
CA ILE A 144 -3.70 19.88 9.67
C ILE A 144 -3.72 18.41 10.08
N TYR A 145 -2.56 17.76 10.02
CA TYR A 145 -2.36 16.36 10.40
C TYR A 145 -1.72 16.29 11.77
N PHE A 146 -2.26 15.41 12.61
CA PHE A 146 -1.71 15.07 13.92
C PHE A 146 -1.27 13.62 13.91
N HIS A 147 -0.13 13.34 14.52
CA HIS A 147 0.51 12.03 14.54
C HIS A 147 0.79 11.55 15.98
N PRO A 148 -0.26 11.23 16.77
CA PRO A 148 -0.05 10.68 18.11
C PRO A 148 0.66 9.33 18.01
N LYS A 149 1.59 9.06 18.95
CA LYS A 149 2.41 7.83 18.98
C LYS A 149 1.88 6.79 19.99
N SER A 150 0.93 7.19 20.83
CA SER A 150 0.31 6.34 21.85
C SER A 150 -1.16 6.68 22.07
N LEU A 151 -1.91 5.75 22.68
CA LEU A 151 -3.29 6.00 23.08
C LEU A 151 -3.39 7.18 24.06
N ASN A 152 -2.43 7.34 24.96
CA ASN A 152 -2.42 8.46 25.91
C ASN A 152 -2.28 9.81 25.18
N GLU A 153 -1.41 9.91 24.19
CA GLU A 153 -1.28 11.12 23.36
C GLU A 153 -2.57 11.38 22.56
N LEU A 154 -3.15 10.34 21.98
CA LEU A 154 -4.44 10.46 21.29
C LEU A 154 -5.51 10.99 22.21
N LEU A 155 -5.69 10.42 23.39
CA LEU A 155 -6.71 10.86 24.36
C LEU A 155 -6.50 12.31 24.82
N LYS A 156 -5.26 12.73 25.03
CA LYS A 156 -4.92 14.14 25.34
C LYS A 156 -5.28 15.07 24.18
N LEU A 157 -5.04 14.62 22.94
CA LEU A 157 -5.36 15.38 21.74
C LEU A 157 -6.87 15.57 21.57
N LEU A 158 -7.66 14.48 21.78
CA LEU A 158 -9.11 14.49 21.65
C LEU A 158 -9.81 15.44 22.66
N LYS A 159 -9.21 15.70 23.80
CA LYS A 159 -9.69 16.71 24.75
C LYS A 159 -9.57 18.15 24.22
N LYS A 160 -8.60 18.39 23.30
CA LYS A 160 -8.29 19.72 22.77
C LYS A 160 -8.97 20.00 21.42
N ILE A 161 -9.24 18.97 20.62
CA ILE A 161 -9.76 19.12 19.26
C ILE A 161 -11.16 18.55 19.18
N LYS A 162 -12.15 19.42 18.94
CA LYS A 162 -13.57 19.02 18.90
C LYS A 162 -14.07 18.54 17.54
N ARG A 163 -13.46 19.02 16.44
CA ARG A 163 -13.83 18.65 15.07
C ARG A 163 -12.62 18.05 14.36
N PHE A 164 -12.67 16.76 14.06
CA PHE A 164 -11.61 16.02 13.40
C PHE A 164 -12.18 14.80 12.66
N LYS A 165 -11.37 14.23 11.78
CA LYS A 165 -11.59 12.87 11.24
C LYS A 165 -10.38 12.02 11.59
N PHE A 166 -10.60 10.75 11.93
CA PHE A 166 -9.51 9.78 12.02
C PHE A 166 -9.05 9.39 10.63
N LEU A 167 -7.75 9.21 10.50
CA LEU A 167 -7.10 8.78 9.27
C LEU A 167 -6.22 7.57 9.56
N SER A 168 -6.66 6.40 9.09
CA SER A 168 -5.91 5.15 9.09
C SER A 168 -5.49 4.81 7.65
N GLY A 169 -6.05 3.77 7.02
CA GLY A 169 -5.82 3.46 5.62
C GLY A 169 -6.24 4.57 4.66
N GLY A 170 -7.40 5.18 4.94
CA GLY A 170 -7.91 6.33 4.20
C GLY A 170 -8.49 6.01 2.83
N THR A 171 -8.68 4.73 2.48
CA THR A 171 -9.15 4.30 1.16
C THR A 171 -10.54 4.84 0.80
N ASP A 172 -11.45 4.96 1.78
CA ASP A 172 -12.73 5.63 1.60
C ASP A 172 -12.62 7.14 1.80
N LEU A 173 -12.00 7.56 2.91
CA LEU A 173 -11.91 8.98 3.27
C LEU A 173 -11.27 9.82 2.17
N ASN A 174 -10.35 9.25 1.41
CA ASN A 174 -9.64 9.98 0.36
C ASN A 174 -10.44 10.08 -0.96
N LEU A 175 -11.52 9.32 -1.11
CA LEU A 175 -12.49 9.46 -2.19
C LEU A 175 -13.48 10.60 -1.93
N GLU A 176 -13.70 10.99 -0.67
CA GLU A 176 -14.55 12.10 -0.32
C GLU A 176 -13.94 13.43 -0.80
N ARG A 177 -14.42 13.96 -1.92
CA ARG A 177 -13.97 15.24 -2.47
C ARG A 177 -14.20 16.42 -1.51
N GLU A 178 -15.27 16.33 -0.70
CA GLU A 178 -15.68 17.36 0.25
C GLU A 178 -14.78 17.47 1.50
N VAL A 179 -13.91 16.51 1.78
CA VAL A 179 -12.98 16.60 2.93
C VAL A 179 -12.09 17.84 2.85
N TYR A 180 -11.94 18.43 1.67
CA TYR A 180 -11.20 19.69 1.47
C TYR A 180 -12.05 20.95 1.67
N THR A 181 -13.36 20.84 1.61
CA THR A 181 -14.29 22.00 1.57
C THR A 181 -15.08 22.20 2.85
N THR A 182 -15.34 21.13 3.61
CA THR A 182 -16.22 21.18 4.78
C THR A 182 -15.50 20.94 6.11
N SER A 183 -15.77 21.79 7.04
CA SER A 183 -15.79 21.73 8.52
C SER A 183 -14.69 21.08 9.32
N SER A 184 -13.88 20.14 8.84
CA SER A 184 -12.81 19.55 9.64
C SER A 184 -11.48 19.57 8.92
N ARG A 185 -10.68 20.62 9.18
CA ARG A 185 -9.28 20.72 8.72
C ARG A 185 -8.34 19.80 9.49
N HIS A 186 -8.81 19.14 10.55
CA HIS A 186 -8.00 18.34 11.45
C HIS A 186 -8.13 16.86 11.11
N LEU A 187 -7.03 16.23 10.75
CA LEU A 187 -6.91 14.82 10.48
C LEU A 187 -5.97 14.19 11.52
N ILE A 188 -6.44 13.18 12.23
CA ILE A 188 -5.65 12.48 13.23
C ILE A 188 -5.20 11.15 12.65
N CYS A 189 -3.91 11.04 12.27
CA CYS A 189 -3.30 9.85 11.73
C CYS A 189 -3.01 8.84 12.85
N ILE A 190 -3.77 7.76 12.94
CA ILE A 190 -3.70 6.80 14.05
C ILE A 190 -2.78 5.60 13.76
N ASN A 191 -2.21 5.49 12.57
CA ASN A 191 -1.38 4.34 12.14
C ASN A 191 -0.08 4.15 12.95
N ASN A 192 0.37 5.19 13.69
CA ASN A 192 1.59 5.14 14.47
C ASN A 192 1.36 4.71 15.93
N ILE A 193 0.11 4.45 16.31
CA ILE A 193 -0.25 3.99 17.65
C ILE A 193 -0.11 2.47 17.68
N LYS A 194 0.91 1.97 18.38
CA LYS A 194 1.27 0.56 18.43
C LYS A 194 0.11 -0.31 18.90
N GLU A 195 -0.61 0.11 19.93
CA GLU A 195 -1.73 -0.61 20.52
C GLU A 195 -2.87 -0.85 19.52
N LEU A 196 -3.02 0.04 18.53
CA LEU A 196 -4.03 -0.10 17.48
C LEU A 196 -3.58 -0.97 16.28
N SER A 197 -2.32 -1.42 16.26
CA SER A 197 -1.76 -2.28 15.20
C SER A 197 -1.54 -3.72 15.63
N GLU A 198 -1.97 -4.10 16.84
CA GLU A 198 -1.78 -5.42 17.41
C GLU A 198 -2.88 -6.39 16.98
N ILE A 199 -2.51 -7.67 16.87
CA ILE A 199 -3.43 -8.79 16.67
C ILE A 199 -3.16 -9.84 17.74
N ASN A 200 -4.16 -10.13 18.55
CA ASN A 200 -4.05 -11.05 19.67
C ASN A 200 -5.11 -12.15 19.57
N PHE A 201 -4.66 -13.40 19.54
CA PHE A 201 -5.52 -14.58 19.61
C PHE A 201 -5.54 -15.12 21.03
N THR A 202 -6.74 -15.34 21.54
CA THR A 202 -6.96 -16.18 22.72
C THR A 202 -7.72 -17.44 22.30
N LYS A 203 -8.03 -18.33 23.24
CA LYS A 203 -8.75 -19.57 22.95
C LYS A 203 -10.07 -19.33 22.21
N ASN A 204 -10.82 -18.29 22.60
CA ASN A 204 -12.18 -18.03 22.12
C ASN A 204 -12.37 -16.64 21.50
N THR A 205 -11.33 -15.81 21.44
CA THR A 205 -11.45 -14.45 20.93
C THR A 205 -10.29 -14.07 20.02
N LEU A 206 -10.58 -13.26 19.03
CA LEU A 206 -9.62 -12.59 18.19
C LEU A 206 -9.79 -11.07 18.39
N LYS A 207 -8.75 -10.42 18.93
CA LYS A 207 -8.68 -8.98 19.04
C LYS A 207 -7.80 -8.43 17.93
N VAL A 208 -8.37 -7.56 17.10
CA VAL A 208 -7.67 -6.91 15.97
C VAL A 208 -7.68 -5.42 16.18
N GLY A 209 -6.52 -4.80 16.09
CA GLY A 209 -6.39 -3.35 16.17
C GLY A 209 -6.91 -2.66 14.91
N SER A 210 -7.53 -1.50 15.05
CA SER A 210 -8.19 -0.74 13.98
C SER A 210 -7.25 -0.20 12.91
N THR A 211 -5.93 -0.29 13.08
CA THR A 211 -4.93 0.13 12.07
C THR A 211 -4.23 -1.06 11.40
N VAL A 212 -4.67 -2.28 11.70
CA VAL A 212 -4.19 -3.47 11.02
C VAL A 212 -4.67 -3.44 9.58
N SER A 213 -3.75 -3.53 8.62
CA SER A 213 -4.13 -3.57 7.20
C SER A 213 -4.83 -4.90 6.88
N ILE A 214 -5.71 -4.87 5.88
CA ILE A 214 -6.42 -6.06 5.40
C ILE A 214 -5.41 -7.13 4.94
N GLU A 215 -4.30 -6.73 4.29
CA GLU A 215 -3.26 -7.67 3.86
C GLU A 215 -2.57 -8.33 5.05
N LYS A 216 -2.20 -7.56 6.10
CA LYS A 216 -1.62 -8.13 7.33
C LYS A 216 -2.59 -9.06 8.02
N PHE A 217 -3.88 -8.72 8.04
CA PHE A 217 -4.91 -9.57 8.60
C PHE A 217 -5.07 -10.87 7.79
N LEU A 218 -5.08 -10.78 6.46
CA LEU A 218 -5.09 -11.93 5.55
C LEU A 218 -3.90 -12.88 5.82
N GLU A 219 -2.68 -12.35 5.92
CA GLU A 219 -1.49 -13.16 6.20
C GLU A 219 -1.59 -13.94 7.52
N ILE A 220 -2.17 -13.32 8.56
CA ILE A 220 -2.29 -13.95 9.89
C ILE A 220 -3.44 -14.94 9.94
N THR A 221 -4.53 -14.69 9.24
CA THR A 221 -5.70 -15.58 9.23
C THR A 221 -5.51 -16.81 8.34
N ASP A 222 -4.50 -16.83 7.49
CA ASP A 222 -4.24 -17.89 6.52
C ASP A 222 -4.32 -19.31 7.09
N LYS A 223 -3.74 -19.53 8.28
CA LYS A 223 -3.73 -20.83 8.94
C LYS A 223 -4.80 -21.02 10.03
N LYS A 224 -5.35 -19.93 10.56
CA LYS A 224 -6.21 -19.98 11.75
C LYS A 224 -7.70 -19.82 11.45
N LEU A 225 -8.02 -19.10 10.38
CA LEU A 225 -9.41 -18.76 10.02
C LEU A 225 -9.60 -18.85 8.49
N PRO A 226 -9.57 -20.07 7.92
CA PRO A 226 -9.59 -20.28 6.49
C PRO A 226 -10.81 -19.66 5.78
N GLN A 227 -11.98 -19.65 6.42
CA GLN A 227 -13.19 -19.04 5.83
C GLN A 227 -13.03 -17.51 5.65
N ILE A 228 -12.46 -16.83 6.65
CA ILE A 228 -12.19 -15.40 6.58
C ILE A 228 -11.14 -15.11 5.50
N ARG A 229 -10.12 -15.97 5.41
CA ARG A 229 -9.08 -15.87 4.37
C ARG A 229 -9.67 -15.85 2.96
N GLU A 230 -10.59 -16.77 2.66
CA GLU A 230 -11.21 -16.83 1.32
C GLU A 230 -11.97 -15.56 0.95
N ILE A 231 -12.63 -14.94 1.92
CA ILE A 231 -13.31 -13.64 1.73
C ILE A 231 -12.28 -12.54 1.49
N LEU A 232 -11.25 -12.46 2.34
CA LEU A 232 -10.24 -11.40 2.27
C LEU A 232 -9.38 -11.47 1.00
N LYS A 233 -9.10 -12.67 0.47
CA LYS A 233 -8.40 -12.83 -0.81
C LYS A 233 -9.14 -12.17 -1.97
N ARG A 234 -10.47 -12.15 -1.91
CA ARG A 234 -11.33 -11.57 -2.94
C ARG A 234 -11.69 -10.11 -2.66
N PHE A 235 -11.27 -9.58 -1.52
CA PHE A 235 -11.50 -8.20 -1.15
C PHE A 235 -10.45 -7.30 -1.81
N GLY A 236 -10.87 -6.49 -2.74
CA GLY A 236 -10.00 -5.54 -3.45
C GLY A 236 -8.75 -6.19 -4.06
N SER A 237 -7.72 -5.40 -4.25
CA SER A 237 -6.42 -5.84 -4.73
C SER A 237 -5.36 -5.74 -3.63
N PRO A 238 -4.15 -6.32 -3.79
CA PRO A 238 -3.04 -6.10 -2.87
C PRO A 238 -2.71 -4.61 -2.66
N LEU A 239 -2.87 -3.77 -3.70
CA LEU A 239 -2.69 -2.31 -3.62
C LEU A 239 -3.66 -1.68 -2.59
N ILE A 240 -4.91 -2.14 -2.59
CA ILE A 240 -5.94 -1.71 -1.63
C ILE A 240 -5.72 -2.38 -0.28
N ARG A 241 -5.56 -3.71 -0.22
CA ARG A 241 -5.40 -4.46 1.04
C ARG A 241 -4.19 -4.02 1.85
N ASN A 242 -3.10 -3.60 1.20
CA ASN A 242 -1.90 -3.06 1.87
C ASN A 242 -2.16 -1.74 2.60
N GLN A 243 -3.19 -1.00 2.21
CA GLN A 243 -3.53 0.33 2.72
C GLN A 243 -4.79 0.33 3.57
N ALA A 244 -5.88 -0.29 3.09
CA ALA A 244 -7.15 -0.40 3.81
C ALA A 244 -6.95 -1.12 5.16
N THR A 245 -7.67 -0.66 6.20
CA THR A 245 -7.58 -1.20 7.56
C THR A 245 -8.92 -1.73 8.05
N ILE A 246 -8.86 -2.49 9.14
CA ILE A 246 -10.04 -3.04 9.83
C ILE A 246 -10.92 -1.93 10.38
#